data_9bf8616ae70362a45adf156b8a706088
#
_entry.id   9bf8616ae70362a45adf156b8a706088
#
_cell.length_a   1.000
_cell.length_b   1.000
_cell.length_c   1.000
_cell.angle_alpha   90.00
_cell.angle_beta   90.00
_cell.angle_gamma   90.00
#
_symmetry.space_group_name_H-M   'P 1'
#
loop_
_entity.id
_entity.type
_entity.pdbx_description
1 polymer ?
#
loop_
_entity_poly.entity_id
_entity_poly.type
_entity_poly.pdbx_seq_one_letter_code
_entity_poly.pdbx_strand_id
1 'polypeptide(L)'
;GLEALSKLQPGDEVTLMGPIGRGFNFEKPNHIPVLIGGGVGIPPVLFLAEYLKNLNQGLAPLAFFGSELPFPFTSVKSSIRIDGIKNNCNASIADMENKDIPCRLASLNDFEGCYTGYVTELAEHWIRTLDQKELKQIVIYACGPEPMLKAAANLGETYQIDCQLSLEEFMACAIGGCAGCVVEVTLPEGVAMKRVCVDGPVFDAQSIFPRSQTLQ
;
A
#
# COMPACT_ATOMS: atom_id res chain seq x y z
N GLY A 1 0.80 -17.81 -17.56
CA GLY A 1 0.07 -17.67 -16.28
C GLY A 1 -1.01 -16.62 -16.41
N LEU A 2 -0.70 -15.35 -16.25
CA LEU A 2 -1.70 -14.24 -16.25
C LEU A 2 -2.50 -14.15 -17.56
N GLU A 3 -1.87 -14.36 -18.73
CA GLU A 3 -2.59 -14.36 -20.02
C GLU A 3 -3.62 -15.52 -20.11
N ALA A 4 -3.31 -16.68 -19.56
CA ALA A 4 -4.28 -17.80 -19.51
C ALA A 4 -5.43 -17.45 -18.55
N LEU A 5 -5.10 -16.89 -17.38
CA LEU A 5 -6.10 -16.49 -16.39
C LEU A 5 -7.06 -15.40 -16.93
N SER A 6 -6.56 -14.44 -17.72
CA SER A 6 -7.37 -13.37 -18.30
C SER A 6 -8.38 -13.83 -19.37
N LYS A 7 -8.25 -15.07 -19.85
CA LYS A 7 -9.15 -15.67 -20.85
C LYS A 7 -10.27 -16.52 -20.22
N LEU A 8 -10.20 -16.76 -18.91
CA LEU A 8 -11.22 -17.54 -18.19
C LEU A 8 -12.54 -16.81 -18.15
N GLN A 9 -13.62 -17.58 -18.14
CA GLN A 9 -14.99 -17.11 -18.06
C GLN A 9 -15.61 -17.52 -16.72
N PRO A 10 -16.65 -16.84 -16.25
CA PRO A 10 -17.40 -17.27 -15.09
C PRO A 10 -17.91 -18.71 -15.26
N GLY A 11 -17.55 -19.59 -14.32
CA GLY A 11 -17.85 -21.01 -14.35
C GLY A 11 -16.66 -21.90 -14.70
N ASP A 12 -15.54 -21.34 -15.18
CA ASP A 12 -14.32 -22.10 -15.39
C ASP A 12 -13.68 -22.49 -14.06
N GLU A 13 -13.14 -23.72 -14.01
CA GLU A 13 -12.46 -24.23 -12.83
C GLU A 13 -11.00 -23.78 -12.78
N VAL A 14 -10.55 -23.35 -11.59
CA VAL A 14 -9.15 -23.00 -11.31
C VAL A 14 -8.69 -23.72 -10.05
N THR A 15 -7.42 -24.16 -10.05
CA THR A 15 -6.80 -24.71 -8.84
C THR A 15 -6.02 -23.60 -8.14
N LEU A 16 -6.33 -23.35 -6.88
CA LEU A 16 -5.66 -22.38 -6.02
C LEU A 16 -4.91 -23.10 -4.91
N MET A 17 -3.72 -22.60 -4.59
CA MET A 17 -2.93 -23.02 -3.43
C MET A 17 -2.77 -21.83 -2.50
N GLY A 18 -3.22 -21.99 -1.27
CA GLY A 18 -3.14 -20.93 -0.26
C GLY A 18 -3.90 -21.29 1.03
N PRO A 19 -3.87 -20.40 2.03
CA PRO A 19 -3.11 -19.15 2.08
C PRO A 19 -1.60 -19.40 2.24
N ILE A 20 -0.76 -18.57 1.59
CA ILE A 20 0.70 -18.62 1.67
C ILE A 20 1.21 -17.23 2.03
N GLY A 21 2.22 -17.19 2.91
CA GLY A 21 2.84 -15.93 3.34
C GLY A 21 2.12 -15.25 4.51
N ARG A 22 2.54 -14.02 4.77
CA ARG A 22 2.05 -13.18 5.87
C ARG A 22 1.52 -11.88 5.32
N GLY A 23 0.24 -11.60 5.58
CA GLY A 23 -0.42 -10.36 5.21
C GLY A 23 -0.11 -9.20 6.18
N PHE A 24 -0.75 -8.05 5.93
CA PHE A 24 -0.68 -6.91 6.83
C PHE A 24 -1.23 -7.23 8.22
N ASN A 25 -0.59 -6.66 9.24
CA ASN A 25 -1.01 -6.79 10.64
C ASN A 25 -1.83 -5.57 11.07
N PHE A 26 -3.02 -5.79 11.63
CA PHE A 26 -3.97 -4.77 12.07
C PHE A 26 -4.20 -4.75 13.58
N GLU A 27 -3.31 -5.38 14.36
CA GLU A 27 -3.49 -5.56 15.81
C GLU A 27 -3.42 -4.26 16.63
N LYS A 28 -2.87 -3.16 16.05
CA LYS A 28 -2.85 -1.86 16.72
C LYS A 28 -4.29 -1.34 16.86
N PRO A 29 -4.82 -1.22 18.08
CA PRO A 29 -6.21 -0.82 18.28
C PRO A 29 -6.43 0.65 17.88
N ASN A 30 -7.62 0.96 17.35
CA ASN A 30 -8.06 2.33 17.06
C ASN A 30 -7.10 3.15 16.20
N HIS A 31 -6.32 2.50 15.31
CA HIS A 31 -5.44 3.21 14.40
C HIS A 31 -6.20 3.68 13.14
N ILE A 32 -5.62 4.66 12.46
CA ILE A 32 -6.09 5.17 11.18
C ILE A 32 -5.24 4.52 10.09
N PRO A 33 -5.79 3.58 9.30
CA PRO A 33 -5.06 2.97 8.20
C PRO A 33 -4.85 3.97 7.06
N VAL A 34 -3.60 4.27 6.75
CA VAL A 34 -3.20 5.05 5.56
C VAL A 34 -2.65 4.10 4.52
N LEU A 35 -3.37 3.97 3.42
CA LEU A 35 -3.12 3.00 2.39
C LEU A 35 -2.45 3.66 1.19
N ILE A 36 -1.30 3.15 0.75
CA ILE A 36 -0.55 3.69 -0.40
C ILE A 36 -0.37 2.59 -1.42
N GLY A 37 -1.02 2.73 -2.57
CA GLY A 37 -0.96 1.77 -3.66
C GLY A 37 -0.36 2.38 -4.93
N GLY A 38 0.57 1.67 -5.60
CA GLY A 38 1.16 2.14 -6.85
C GLY A 38 1.30 1.03 -7.90
N GLY A 39 0.97 1.32 -9.15
CA GLY A 39 1.09 0.36 -10.24
C GLY A 39 0.40 -0.96 -9.95
N VAL A 40 1.15 -2.07 -9.99
CA VAL A 40 0.64 -3.42 -9.70
C VAL A 40 0.21 -3.60 -8.23
N GLY A 41 0.63 -2.72 -7.33
CA GLY A 41 0.21 -2.71 -5.93
C GLY A 41 -1.17 -2.09 -5.68
N ILE A 42 -1.81 -1.49 -6.70
CA ILE A 42 -3.14 -0.89 -6.55
C ILE A 42 -4.20 -1.96 -6.20
N PRO A 43 -4.36 -3.09 -6.93
CA PRO A 43 -5.39 -4.07 -6.61
C PRO A 43 -5.33 -4.64 -5.18
N PRO A 44 -4.18 -5.06 -4.64
CA PRO A 44 -4.13 -5.55 -3.26
C PRO A 44 -4.46 -4.47 -2.24
N VAL A 45 -4.11 -3.20 -2.49
CA VAL A 45 -4.44 -2.09 -1.59
C VAL A 45 -5.92 -1.72 -1.67
N LEU A 46 -6.55 -1.80 -2.85
CA LEU A 46 -8.01 -1.67 -3.00
C LEU A 46 -8.73 -2.74 -2.18
N PHE A 47 -8.34 -4.01 -2.34
CA PHE A 47 -8.89 -5.10 -1.55
C PHE A 47 -8.72 -4.87 -0.05
N LEU A 48 -7.55 -4.38 0.38
CA LEU A 48 -7.27 -4.06 1.77
C LEU A 48 -8.19 -2.94 2.29
N ALA A 49 -8.42 -1.89 1.52
CA ALA A 49 -9.29 -0.78 1.91
C ALA A 49 -10.72 -1.27 2.19
N GLU A 50 -11.27 -2.09 1.29
CA GLU A 50 -12.59 -2.71 1.47
C GLU A 50 -12.63 -3.66 2.65
N TYR A 51 -11.62 -4.50 2.80
CA TYR A 51 -11.52 -5.43 3.91
C TYR A 51 -11.53 -4.69 5.25
N LEU A 52 -10.71 -3.65 5.41
CA LEU A 52 -10.63 -2.84 6.63
C LEU A 52 -11.93 -2.10 6.94
N LYS A 53 -12.60 -1.55 5.91
CA LYS A 53 -13.90 -0.90 6.07
C LYS A 53 -14.97 -1.86 6.59
N ASN A 54 -14.92 -3.12 6.17
CA ASN A 54 -15.88 -4.16 6.55
C ASN A 54 -15.51 -4.87 7.87
N LEU A 55 -14.31 -4.69 8.38
CA LEU A 55 -13.95 -5.19 9.71
C LEU A 55 -14.78 -4.44 10.77
N ASN A 56 -15.46 -5.19 11.65
CA ASN A 56 -16.23 -4.63 12.78
C ASN A 56 -15.36 -3.95 13.86
N GLN A 57 -14.22 -3.39 13.47
CA GLN A 57 -13.25 -2.73 14.37
C GLN A 57 -13.33 -1.20 14.31
N GLY A 58 -14.27 -0.64 13.53
CA GLY A 58 -14.42 0.82 13.40
C GLY A 58 -13.26 1.51 12.69
N LEU A 59 -12.43 0.78 11.94
CA LEU A 59 -11.33 1.35 11.19
C LEU A 59 -11.85 2.16 10.00
N ALA A 60 -11.33 3.37 9.83
CA ALA A 60 -11.67 4.26 8.71
C ALA A 60 -10.42 4.44 7.81
N PRO A 61 -10.24 3.58 6.79
CA PRO A 61 -9.09 3.67 5.92
C PRO A 61 -9.12 4.92 5.05
N LEU A 62 -7.96 5.55 4.85
CA LEU A 62 -7.72 6.61 3.88
C LEU A 62 -6.74 6.08 2.83
N ALA A 63 -7.11 6.15 1.55
CA ALA A 63 -6.34 5.54 0.48
C ALA A 63 -5.77 6.57 -0.51
N PHE A 64 -4.52 6.35 -0.91
CA PHE A 64 -3.83 7.09 -1.96
C PHE A 64 -3.33 6.12 -3.01
N PHE A 65 -3.63 6.39 -4.29
CA PHE A 65 -3.23 5.54 -5.39
C PHE A 65 -2.46 6.32 -6.44
N GLY A 66 -1.35 5.74 -6.92
CA GLY A 66 -0.49 6.36 -7.91
C GLY A 66 -0.31 5.49 -9.15
N SER A 67 -0.34 6.10 -10.33
CA SER A 67 -0.02 5.44 -11.59
C SER A 67 0.59 6.42 -12.58
N GLU A 68 1.63 5.96 -13.29
CA GLU A 68 2.18 6.67 -14.45
C GLU A 68 1.40 6.36 -15.74
N LEU A 69 0.65 5.26 -15.75
CA LEU A 69 -0.24 4.86 -16.85
C LEU A 69 -1.68 5.28 -16.54
N PRO A 70 -2.55 5.35 -17.55
CA PRO A 70 -3.98 5.50 -17.33
C PRO A 70 -4.48 4.47 -16.31
N PHE A 71 -5.27 4.91 -15.35
CA PHE A 71 -5.79 4.03 -14.32
C PHE A 71 -6.69 2.94 -14.92
N PRO A 72 -6.55 1.68 -14.49
CA PRO A 72 -7.32 0.55 -15.04
C PRO A 72 -8.76 0.47 -14.50
N PHE A 73 -9.26 1.53 -13.89
CA PHE A 73 -10.59 1.63 -13.30
C PHE A 73 -11.25 2.98 -13.63
N THR A 74 -12.55 3.07 -13.38
CA THR A 74 -13.30 4.32 -13.57
C THR A 74 -12.94 5.31 -12.47
N SER A 75 -12.34 6.43 -12.85
CA SER A 75 -12.13 7.57 -11.97
C SER A 75 -13.39 8.45 -11.95
N VAL A 76 -13.70 9.00 -10.78
CA VAL A 76 -14.83 9.91 -10.57
C VAL A 76 -14.38 11.10 -9.72
N LYS A 77 -15.14 12.20 -9.82
CA LYS A 77 -14.96 13.32 -8.92
C LYS A 77 -15.53 12.96 -7.55
N SER A 78 -14.68 12.97 -6.53
CA SER A 78 -15.07 12.67 -5.15
C SER A 78 -15.96 13.74 -4.55
N SER A 79 -16.98 13.30 -3.82
CA SER A 79 -17.79 14.11 -2.92
C SER A 79 -17.24 14.12 -1.48
N ILE A 80 -16.39 13.14 -1.15
CA ILE A 80 -15.78 12.99 0.17
C ILE A 80 -14.63 13.99 0.31
N ARG A 81 -14.75 14.89 1.27
CA ARG A 81 -13.68 15.85 1.57
C ARG A 81 -12.58 15.19 2.40
N ILE A 82 -11.34 15.47 2.05
CA ILE A 82 -10.15 15.11 2.84
C ILE A 82 -9.46 16.43 3.22
N ASP A 83 -9.45 16.74 4.52
CA ASP A 83 -8.81 17.96 5.01
C ASP A 83 -7.31 17.92 4.71
N GLY A 84 -6.74 19.08 4.35
CA GLY A 84 -5.34 19.18 3.94
C GLY A 84 -5.06 18.87 2.48
N ILE A 85 -6.01 18.28 1.74
CA ILE A 85 -5.88 18.06 0.30
C ILE A 85 -6.60 19.18 -0.46
N LYS A 86 -5.92 19.73 -1.49
CA LYS A 86 -6.48 20.81 -2.31
C LYS A 86 -7.77 20.38 -3.01
N ASN A 87 -8.76 21.27 -3.11
CA ASN A 87 -10.07 20.97 -3.71
C ASN A 87 -10.02 20.56 -5.19
N ASN A 88 -8.99 20.94 -5.93
CA ASN A 88 -8.79 20.51 -7.30
C ASN A 88 -8.16 19.10 -7.42
N CYS A 89 -7.60 18.57 -6.34
CA CYS A 89 -7.16 17.18 -6.24
C CYS A 89 -8.33 16.35 -5.70
N ASN A 90 -9.28 16.02 -6.57
CA ASN A 90 -10.56 15.39 -6.20
C ASN A 90 -10.89 14.12 -6.98
N ALA A 91 -9.96 13.61 -7.80
CA ALA A 91 -10.13 12.32 -8.45
C ALA A 91 -10.10 11.19 -7.42
N SER A 92 -11.08 10.29 -7.52
CA SER A 92 -11.28 9.11 -6.68
C SER A 92 -11.63 7.90 -7.55
N ILE A 93 -11.64 6.72 -6.96
CA ILE A 93 -12.09 5.49 -7.61
C ILE A 93 -13.59 5.32 -7.33
N ALA A 94 -14.37 5.02 -8.38
CA ALA A 94 -15.83 4.90 -8.27
C ALA A 94 -16.25 3.91 -7.18
N ASP A 95 -15.58 2.76 -7.09
CA ASP A 95 -15.89 1.73 -6.08
C ASP A 95 -15.58 2.21 -4.65
N MET A 96 -14.51 2.98 -4.47
CA MET A 96 -14.17 3.55 -3.16
C MET A 96 -15.21 4.61 -2.74
N GLU A 97 -15.58 5.49 -3.67
CA GLU A 97 -16.59 6.51 -3.44
C GLU A 97 -17.94 5.89 -3.04
N ASN A 98 -18.38 4.84 -3.76
CA ASN A 98 -19.63 4.12 -3.48
C ASN A 98 -19.63 3.41 -2.11
N LYS A 99 -18.47 3.13 -1.55
CA LYS A 99 -18.28 2.47 -0.24
C LYS A 99 -17.93 3.45 0.88
N ASP A 100 -18.01 4.76 0.62
CA ASP A 100 -17.61 5.80 1.58
C ASP A 100 -16.18 5.60 2.11
N ILE A 101 -15.25 5.24 1.22
CA ILE A 101 -13.83 5.14 1.52
C ILE A 101 -13.10 6.34 0.91
N PRO A 102 -12.60 7.28 1.73
CA PRO A 102 -11.82 8.41 1.24
C PRO A 102 -10.62 7.96 0.41
N CYS A 103 -10.52 8.47 -0.82
CA CYS A 103 -9.44 8.09 -1.73
C CYS A 103 -9.02 9.28 -2.59
N ARG A 104 -7.73 9.36 -2.94
CA ARG A 104 -7.20 10.34 -3.92
C ARG A 104 -6.19 9.68 -4.83
N LEU A 105 -6.11 10.23 -6.04
CA LEU A 105 -5.25 9.75 -7.10
C LEU A 105 -4.08 10.69 -7.35
N ALA A 106 -2.93 10.13 -7.66
CA ALA A 106 -1.71 10.86 -8.05
C ALA A 106 -1.14 10.30 -9.35
N SER A 107 -0.60 11.16 -10.19
CA SER A 107 0.12 10.77 -11.41
C SER A 107 1.15 11.83 -11.77
N LEU A 108 2.21 11.43 -12.45
CA LEU A 108 3.12 12.37 -13.11
C LEU A 108 2.51 12.95 -14.40
N ASN A 109 1.48 12.29 -14.94
CA ASN A 109 0.70 12.78 -16.07
C ASN A 109 -0.44 13.68 -15.56
N ASP A 110 -0.82 14.67 -16.37
CA ASP A 110 -1.87 15.63 -16.05
C ASP A 110 -3.27 15.01 -16.28
N PHE A 111 -3.66 14.10 -15.38
CA PHE A 111 -5.01 13.55 -15.38
C PHE A 111 -5.94 14.45 -14.53
N GLU A 112 -7.13 14.70 -15.05
CA GLU A 112 -8.11 15.58 -14.42
C GLU A 112 -8.41 15.17 -12.96
N GLY A 113 -8.26 16.12 -12.06
CA GLY A 113 -8.53 15.92 -10.62
C GLY A 113 -7.49 15.09 -9.86
N CYS A 114 -6.44 14.60 -10.53
CA CYS A 114 -5.32 13.94 -9.87
C CYS A 114 -4.33 14.96 -9.28
N TYR A 115 -3.60 14.54 -8.27
CA TYR A 115 -2.40 15.22 -7.83
C TYR A 115 -1.28 15.01 -8.88
N THR A 116 -0.68 16.08 -9.36
CA THR A 116 0.48 15.99 -10.27
C THR A 116 1.74 15.79 -9.44
N GLY A 117 2.24 14.57 -9.39
CA GLY A 117 3.39 14.16 -8.57
C GLY A 117 3.27 12.71 -8.10
N TYR A 118 4.16 12.33 -7.19
CA TYR A 118 4.16 10.99 -6.63
C TYR A 118 3.09 10.80 -5.56
N VAL A 119 2.56 9.57 -5.47
CA VAL A 119 1.53 9.22 -4.49
C VAL A 119 1.98 9.42 -3.04
N THR A 120 3.27 9.21 -2.76
CA THR A 120 3.88 9.44 -1.45
C THR A 120 3.95 10.92 -1.09
N GLU A 121 4.15 11.80 -2.05
CA GLU A 121 4.08 13.26 -1.85
C GLU A 121 2.65 13.70 -1.52
N LEU A 122 1.66 13.13 -2.23
CA LEU A 122 0.25 13.38 -1.94
C LEU A 122 -0.11 12.93 -0.52
N ALA A 123 0.31 11.74 -0.11
CA ALA A 123 0.13 11.25 1.26
C ALA A 123 0.83 12.16 2.28
N GLU A 124 2.05 12.61 1.99
CA GLU A 124 2.80 13.53 2.85
C GLU A 124 2.09 14.88 3.02
N HIS A 125 1.49 15.42 1.95
CA HIS A 125 0.69 16.66 2.05
C HIS A 125 -0.42 16.54 3.09
N TRP A 126 -1.08 15.40 3.15
CA TRP A 126 -2.10 15.13 4.17
C TRP A 126 -1.47 14.92 5.56
N ILE A 127 -0.42 14.09 5.67
CA ILE A 127 0.27 13.81 6.94
C ILE A 127 0.75 15.10 7.62
N ARG A 128 1.22 16.08 6.85
CA ARG A 128 1.69 17.38 7.37
C ARG A 128 0.58 18.23 8.01
N THR A 129 -0.68 17.91 7.79
CA THR A 129 -1.80 18.65 8.41
C THR A 129 -2.18 18.12 9.79
N LEU A 130 -1.61 16.99 10.20
CA LEU A 130 -1.95 16.29 11.42
C LEU A 130 -1.10 16.75 12.59
N ASP A 131 -1.70 16.71 13.77
CA ASP A 131 -0.97 16.95 15.01
C ASP A 131 -0.22 15.70 15.50
N GLN A 132 0.61 15.86 16.54
CA GLN A 132 1.42 14.75 17.09
C GLN A 132 0.59 13.63 17.71
N LYS A 133 -0.64 13.90 18.14
CA LYS A 133 -1.55 12.90 18.70
C LYS A 133 -2.17 12.07 17.57
N GLU A 134 -2.56 12.70 16.49
CA GLU A 134 -3.11 12.07 15.29
C GLU A 134 -2.04 11.22 14.60
N LEU A 135 -0.80 11.71 14.45
CA LEU A 135 0.32 10.97 13.88
C LEU A 135 0.58 9.62 14.59
N LYS A 136 0.45 9.58 15.92
CA LYS A 136 0.60 8.34 16.70
C LYS A 136 -0.50 7.30 16.45
N GLN A 137 -1.62 7.72 15.88
CA GLN A 137 -2.74 6.83 15.55
C GLN A 137 -2.63 6.25 14.14
N ILE A 138 -1.74 6.77 13.31
CA ILE A 138 -1.60 6.31 11.92
C ILE A 138 -0.77 5.03 11.85
N VAL A 139 -1.13 4.17 10.89
CA VAL A 139 -0.28 3.10 10.36
C VAL A 139 -0.32 3.17 8.84
N ILE A 140 0.85 3.22 8.22
CA ILE A 140 0.98 3.18 6.76
C ILE A 140 1.05 1.72 6.30
N TYR A 141 0.24 1.39 5.29
CA TYR A 141 0.25 0.12 4.58
C TYR A 141 0.51 0.39 3.10
N ALA A 142 1.64 -0.05 2.58
CA ALA A 142 2.03 0.27 1.21
C ALA A 142 2.30 -0.98 0.37
N CYS A 143 1.87 -0.95 -0.90
CA CYS A 143 2.18 -1.95 -1.90
C CYS A 143 2.39 -1.29 -3.26
N GLY A 144 3.50 -1.64 -3.94
CA GLY A 144 3.83 -1.08 -5.24
C GLY A 144 5.32 -1.22 -5.57
N PRO A 145 5.81 -0.48 -6.59
CA PRO A 145 7.21 -0.52 -7.00
C PRO A 145 8.18 -0.15 -5.87
N GLU A 146 9.36 -0.76 -5.86
CA GLU A 146 10.39 -0.55 -4.82
C GLU A 146 10.70 0.93 -4.53
N PRO A 147 10.86 1.84 -5.53
CA PRO A 147 11.09 3.25 -5.25
C PRO A 147 9.95 3.90 -4.45
N MET A 148 8.70 3.52 -4.72
CA MET A 148 7.54 3.98 -3.96
C MET A 148 7.53 3.43 -2.54
N LEU A 149 7.85 2.14 -2.36
CA LEU A 149 7.95 1.51 -1.04
C LEU A 149 9.05 2.16 -0.19
N LYS A 150 10.20 2.47 -0.79
CA LYS A 150 11.27 3.22 -0.12
C LYS A 150 10.82 4.62 0.28
N ALA A 151 10.08 5.33 -0.58
CA ALA A 151 9.52 6.63 -0.23
C ALA A 151 8.47 6.53 0.89
N ALA A 152 7.62 5.49 0.91
CA ALA A 152 6.68 5.23 2.00
C ALA A 152 7.41 4.91 3.32
N ALA A 153 8.49 4.13 3.28
CA ALA A 153 9.35 3.88 4.45
C ALA A 153 9.94 5.18 5.01
N ASN A 154 10.41 6.07 4.13
CA ASN A 154 10.93 7.39 4.52
C ASN A 154 9.85 8.28 5.17
N LEU A 155 8.59 8.20 4.73
CA LEU A 155 7.48 8.87 5.41
C LEU A 155 7.29 8.33 6.82
N GLY A 156 7.23 7.00 6.97
CA GLY A 156 7.13 6.35 8.28
C GLY A 156 8.25 6.79 9.22
N GLU A 157 9.48 6.84 8.72
CA GLU A 157 10.65 7.29 9.49
C GLU A 157 10.56 8.77 9.86
N THR A 158 10.31 9.65 8.89
CA THR A 158 10.30 11.11 9.07
C THR A 158 9.25 11.55 10.10
N TYR A 159 8.07 10.95 10.05
CA TYR A 159 6.95 11.30 10.91
C TYR A 159 6.76 10.36 12.10
N GLN A 160 7.66 9.38 12.28
CA GLN A 160 7.60 8.36 13.35
C GLN A 160 6.27 7.57 13.32
N ILE A 161 5.84 7.19 12.13
CA ILE A 161 4.62 6.43 11.87
C ILE A 161 5.00 4.98 11.58
N ASP A 162 4.29 4.02 12.17
CA ASP A 162 4.44 2.60 11.85
C ASP A 162 4.12 2.37 10.37
N CYS A 163 4.99 1.67 9.65
CA CYS A 163 4.85 1.44 8.22
C CYS A 163 5.11 -0.03 7.88
N GLN A 164 4.15 -0.64 7.20
CA GLN A 164 4.25 -2.00 6.68
C GLN A 164 4.27 -1.97 5.15
N LEU A 165 5.20 -2.71 4.57
CA LEU A 165 5.42 -2.78 3.13
C LEU A 165 5.13 -4.18 2.60
N SER A 166 4.30 -4.29 1.57
CA SER A 166 4.13 -5.53 0.81
C SER A 166 5.08 -5.51 -0.37
N LEU A 167 6.09 -6.39 -0.33
CA LEU A 167 7.12 -6.49 -1.36
C LEU A 167 6.65 -7.34 -2.53
N GLU A 168 7.19 -7.05 -3.71
CA GLU A 168 7.08 -7.87 -4.91
C GLU A 168 8.46 -8.41 -5.29
N GLU A 169 8.53 -9.73 -5.54
CA GLU A 169 9.75 -10.40 -5.98
C GLU A 169 9.43 -11.46 -7.05
N PHE A 170 10.43 -11.77 -7.86
CA PHE A 170 10.32 -12.89 -8.80
C PHE A 170 10.13 -14.19 -8.05
N MET A 171 9.02 -14.89 -8.34
CA MET A 171 8.68 -16.15 -7.68
C MET A 171 8.69 -17.30 -8.66
N ALA A 172 9.50 -18.33 -8.36
CA ALA A 172 9.47 -19.59 -9.11
C ALA A 172 8.48 -20.57 -8.47
N CYS A 173 8.65 -20.93 -7.20
CA CYS A 173 7.78 -21.91 -6.53
C CYS A 173 6.64 -21.29 -5.71
N ALA A 174 6.79 -20.08 -5.24
CA ALA A 174 5.86 -19.34 -4.35
C ALA A 174 5.47 -20.06 -3.03
N ILE A 175 6.14 -21.15 -2.68
CA ILE A 175 5.85 -21.99 -1.49
C ILE A 175 7.08 -22.18 -0.58
N GLY A 176 8.12 -21.36 -0.77
CA GLY A 176 9.32 -21.35 0.08
C GLY A 176 10.38 -22.41 -0.23
N GLY A 177 10.20 -23.24 -1.25
CA GLY A 177 11.14 -24.34 -1.53
C GLY A 177 12.40 -23.94 -2.32
N CYS A 178 12.31 -22.97 -3.23
CA CYS A 178 13.40 -22.64 -4.16
C CYS A 178 14.32 -21.50 -3.70
N ALA A 179 13.92 -20.73 -2.68
CA ALA A 179 14.61 -19.52 -2.21
C ALA A 179 14.89 -18.44 -3.30
N GLY A 180 14.11 -18.46 -4.41
CA GLY A 180 14.29 -17.49 -5.51
C GLY A 180 13.81 -16.07 -5.20
N CYS A 181 12.93 -15.90 -4.19
CA CYS A 181 12.38 -14.60 -3.76
C CYS A 181 12.98 -14.10 -2.44
N VAL A 182 14.27 -14.35 -2.22
CA VAL A 182 14.96 -13.99 -0.98
C VAL A 182 15.33 -12.51 -0.99
N VAL A 183 15.02 -11.81 0.11
CA VAL A 183 15.41 -10.43 0.38
C VAL A 183 16.16 -10.33 1.70
N GLU A 184 17.01 -9.34 1.80
CA GLU A 184 17.70 -9.01 3.04
C GLU A 184 16.76 -8.28 3.99
N VAL A 185 16.73 -8.69 5.25
CA VAL A 185 15.90 -8.09 6.30
C VAL A 185 16.77 -7.81 7.52
N THR A 186 16.75 -6.58 7.96
CA THR A 186 17.46 -6.17 9.20
C THR A 186 16.56 -6.45 10.41
N LEU A 187 17.05 -7.27 11.31
CA LEU A 187 16.40 -7.63 12.57
C LEU A 187 17.23 -7.11 13.76
N PRO A 188 16.67 -7.05 14.97
CA PRO A 188 17.41 -6.64 16.16
C PRO A 188 18.68 -7.46 16.43
N GLU A 189 18.66 -8.73 16.07
CA GLU A 189 19.77 -9.68 16.21
C GLU A 189 20.77 -9.66 15.05
N GLY A 190 20.53 -8.87 14.01
CA GLY A 190 21.37 -8.76 12.81
C GLY A 190 20.62 -8.95 11.52
N VAL A 191 21.37 -9.10 10.42
CA VAL A 191 20.80 -9.27 9.08
C VAL A 191 20.40 -10.73 8.85
N ALA A 192 19.22 -10.94 8.28
CA ALA A 192 18.69 -12.25 7.90
C ALA A 192 18.16 -12.24 6.47
N MET A 193 18.25 -13.40 5.80
CA MET A 193 17.65 -13.60 4.48
C MET A 193 16.24 -14.19 4.65
N LYS A 194 15.21 -13.49 4.13
CA LYS A 194 13.80 -13.90 4.22
C LYS A 194 13.21 -14.09 2.84
N ARG A 195 12.33 -15.07 2.72
CA ARG A 195 11.63 -15.39 1.46
C ARG A 195 10.32 -14.61 1.39
N VAL A 196 10.17 -13.75 0.40
CA VAL A 196 8.98 -12.91 0.24
C VAL A 196 7.70 -13.75 0.16
N CYS A 197 7.75 -14.93 -0.47
CA CYS A 197 6.56 -15.77 -0.63
C CYS A 197 6.01 -16.37 0.69
N VAL A 198 6.83 -16.69 1.68
CA VAL A 198 6.39 -17.40 2.91
C VAL A 198 6.70 -16.65 4.20
N ASP A 199 7.79 -15.90 4.25
CA ASP A 199 8.15 -15.07 5.40
C ASP A 199 7.50 -13.68 5.32
N GLY A 200 7.18 -13.20 4.08
CA GLY A 200 6.39 -12.04 3.69
C GLY A 200 5.06 -12.42 3.03
N PRO A 201 4.53 -11.63 2.07
CA PRO A 201 5.17 -10.48 1.41
C PRO A 201 5.25 -9.21 2.27
N VAL A 202 4.58 -9.15 3.42
CA VAL A 202 4.53 -7.97 4.26
C VAL A 202 5.65 -8.00 5.30
N PHE A 203 6.39 -6.89 5.37
CA PHE A 203 7.47 -6.65 6.32
C PHE A 203 7.34 -5.25 6.93
N ASP A 204 7.94 -5.07 8.10
CA ASP A 204 8.16 -3.74 8.66
C ASP A 204 9.10 -2.93 7.78
N ALA A 205 8.75 -1.66 7.54
CA ALA A 205 9.51 -0.80 6.62
C ALA A 205 10.96 -0.60 7.05
N GLN A 206 11.23 -0.48 8.36
CA GLN A 206 12.57 -0.29 8.88
C GLN A 206 13.42 -1.58 8.81
N SER A 207 12.76 -2.73 8.71
CA SER A 207 13.46 -4.00 8.51
C SER A 207 13.97 -4.17 7.07
N ILE A 208 13.30 -3.55 6.08
CA ILE A 208 13.66 -3.61 4.65
C ILE A 208 14.54 -2.42 4.24
N PHE A 209 14.18 -1.21 4.69
CA PHE A 209 14.92 0.02 4.43
C PHE A 209 15.40 0.62 5.76
N PRO A 210 16.42 0.00 6.41
CA PRO A 210 16.92 0.47 7.68
C PRO A 210 17.53 1.87 7.53
N ARG A 211 17.46 2.64 8.60
CA ARG A 211 18.15 3.94 8.67
C ARG A 211 19.59 3.76 8.27
N SER A 212 20.07 4.58 7.35
CA SER A 212 21.51 4.72 7.16
C SER A 212 22.08 5.19 8.50
N GLN A 213 22.78 4.30 9.19
CA GLN A 213 23.56 4.74 10.35
C GLN A 213 24.55 5.77 9.82
N THR A 214 24.24 7.04 10.05
CA THR A 214 25.23 8.09 9.86
C THR A 214 26.33 7.76 10.86
N LEU A 215 27.43 7.21 10.35
CA LEU A 215 28.64 7.00 11.14
C LEU A 215 28.99 8.37 11.77
N GLN A 216 28.78 8.47 13.08
CA GLN A 216 29.26 9.59 13.89
C GLN A 216 30.79 9.52 14.01
#